data_9f597aa2acefdbf5373d4288ed3a55c1
#
_entry.id   9f597aa2acefdbf5373d4288ed3a55c1
#
_cell.length_a   1.000
_cell.length_b   1.000
_cell.length_c   1.000
_cell.angle_alpha   90.00
_cell.angle_beta   90.00
_cell.angle_gamma   90.00
#
_symmetry.space_group_name_H-M   'P 1'
#
loop_
_entity.id
_entity.type
_entity.pdbx_description
1 polymer ?
#
loop_
_entity_poly.entity_id
_entity_poly.type
_entity_poly.pdbx_seq_one_letter_code
_entity_poly.pdbx_strand_id
1 'polypeptide(L)'
;MIRENQKGISIYLTIIMMAVLLAIVLGLATVIISGSKMSRNLNYSVKAFHAADTGIEKALYDIKASAGVCDDSSSDGSFDTDYNYDVTMTNSGGDCSNVGTSITSSGQYLTVKRKIEVSF
;
A
#
# COMPACT_ATOMS: atom_id res chain seq x y z
N MET A 1 -56.87 17.00 -36.40
CA MET A 1 -56.30 18.12 -35.64
C MET A 1 -55.51 17.71 -34.37
N ILE A 2 -54.98 16.51 -34.33
CA ILE A 2 -54.23 16.04 -33.10
C ILE A 2 -52.77 15.65 -33.42
N ARG A 3 -52.26 15.94 -34.62
CA ARG A 3 -50.93 15.45 -35.05
C ARG A 3 -49.76 16.44 -34.89
N GLU A 4 -50.00 17.69 -34.60
CA GLU A 4 -48.89 18.68 -34.51
C GLU A 4 -48.23 18.76 -33.11
N ASN A 5 -48.96 18.44 -32.04
CA ASN A 5 -48.45 18.48 -30.68
C ASN A 5 -47.56 17.29 -30.30
N GLN A 6 -47.61 16.19 -31.05
CA GLN A 6 -46.82 14.99 -30.73
C GLN A 6 -45.34 15.12 -31.05
N LYS A 7 -44.95 15.97 -31.99
CA LYS A 7 -43.53 16.16 -32.36
C LYS A 7 -42.74 16.86 -31.25
N GLY A 8 -43.33 17.81 -30.53
CA GLY A 8 -42.69 18.52 -29.43
C GLY A 8 -42.50 17.64 -28.19
N ILE A 9 -43.44 16.76 -27.90
CA ILE A 9 -43.38 15.84 -26.73
C ILE A 9 -42.28 14.79 -26.92
N SER A 10 -42.10 14.29 -28.14
CA SER A 10 -41.06 13.29 -28.45
C SER A 10 -39.66 13.86 -28.25
N ILE A 11 -39.39 15.10 -28.68
CA ILE A 11 -38.09 15.77 -28.49
C ILE A 11 -37.84 15.99 -26.99
N TYR A 12 -38.83 16.43 -26.24
CA TYR A 12 -38.68 16.64 -24.80
C TYR A 12 -38.37 15.33 -24.07
N LEU A 13 -39.04 14.24 -24.41
CA LEU A 13 -38.82 12.91 -23.83
C LEU A 13 -37.38 12.42 -24.10
N THR A 14 -36.88 12.60 -25.33
CA THR A 14 -35.51 12.20 -25.68
C THR A 14 -34.45 12.98 -24.91
N ILE A 15 -34.67 14.29 -24.70
CA ILE A 15 -33.74 15.11 -23.90
C ILE A 15 -33.69 14.64 -22.45
N ILE A 16 -34.86 14.36 -21.85
CA ILE A 16 -34.93 13.85 -20.49
C ILE A 16 -34.23 12.50 -20.36
N MET A 17 -34.47 11.57 -21.28
CA MET A 17 -33.81 10.28 -21.29
C MET A 17 -32.29 10.40 -21.42
N MET A 18 -31.81 11.29 -22.30
CA MET A 18 -30.37 11.55 -22.41
C MET A 18 -29.78 12.14 -21.12
N ALA A 19 -30.48 13.07 -20.47
CA ALA A 19 -30.04 13.68 -19.23
C ALA A 19 -29.93 12.64 -18.08
N VAL A 20 -30.91 11.73 -17.98
CA VAL A 20 -30.88 10.66 -16.98
C VAL A 20 -29.73 9.69 -17.23
N LEU A 21 -29.53 9.27 -18.47
CA LEU A 21 -28.42 8.37 -18.84
C LEU A 21 -27.07 9.03 -18.54
N LEU A 22 -26.91 10.31 -18.85
CA LEU A 22 -25.69 11.06 -18.54
C LEU A 22 -25.42 11.12 -17.03
N ALA A 23 -26.45 11.36 -16.23
CA ALA A 23 -26.34 11.40 -14.77
C ALA A 23 -25.89 10.04 -14.20
N ILE A 24 -26.43 8.94 -14.72
CA ILE A 24 -26.02 7.57 -14.29
C ILE A 24 -24.54 7.31 -14.64
N VAL A 25 -24.12 7.65 -15.87
CA VAL A 25 -22.74 7.43 -16.31
C VAL A 25 -21.75 8.24 -15.46
N LEU A 26 -22.05 9.51 -15.16
CA LEU A 26 -21.21 10.33 -14.30
C LEU A 26 -21.13 9.79 -12.86
N GLY A 27 -22.26 9.28 -12.33
CA GLY A 27 -22.29 8.65 -11.02
C GLY A 27 -21.40 7.40 -10.95
N LEU A 28 -21.45 6.52 -11.93
CA LEU A 28 -20.62 5.32 -11.99
C LEU A 28 -19.12 5.65 -12.16
N ALA A 29 -18.79 6.68 -12.93
CA ALA A 29 -17.40 7.08 -13.16
C ALA A 29 -16.67 7.43 -11.86
N THR A 30 -17.31 8.09 -10.91
CA THR A 30 -16.72 8.44 -9.62
C THR A 30 -16.36 7.22 -8.78
N VAL A 31 -17.20 6.20 -8.78
CA VAL A 31 -16.96 4.94 -8.06
C VAL A 31 -15.77 4.17 -8.65
N ILE A 32 -15.67 4.10 -9.97
CA ILE A 32 -14.58 3.41 -10.65
C ILE A 32 -13.23 4.08 -10.36
N ILE A 33 -13.17 5.40 -10.40
CA ILE A 33 -11.94 6.15 -10.13
C ILE A 33 -11.50 5.95 -8.67
N SER A 34 -12.42 5.97 -7.73
CA SER A 34 -12.14 5.73 -6.31
C SER A 34 -11.63 4.30 -6.07
N GLY A 35 -12.27 3.30 -6.67
CA GLY A 35 -11.83 1.90 -6.57
C GLY A 35 -10.44 1.66 -7.15
N SER A 36 -10.11 2.31 -8.26
CA SER A 36 -8.79 2.20 -8.89
C SER A 36 -7.67 2.79 -8.01
N LYS A 37 -7.91 3.88 -7.30
CA LYS A 37 -6.96 4.46 -6.34
C LYS A 37 -6.72 3.53 -5.16
N MET A 38 -7.77 2.92 -4.63
CA MET A 38 -7.67 1.98 -3.51
C MET A 38 -6.84 0.74 -3.89
N SER A 39 -7.06 0.18 -5.08
CA SER A 39 -6.31 -0.97 -5.59
C SER A 39 -4.81 -0.67 -5.73
N ARG A 40 -4.44 0.51 -6.20
CA ARG A 40 -3.03 0.92 -6.28
C ARG A 40 -2.38 1.04 -4.89
N ASN A 41 -3.08 1.61 -3.92
CA ASN A 41 -2.55 1.74 -2.56
C ASN A 41 -2.35 0.38 -1.89
N LEU A 42 -3.22 -0.60 -2.16
CA LEU A 42 -3.04 -1.98 -1.70
C LEU A 42 -1.78 -2.60 -2.31
N ASN A 43 -1.55 -2.42 -3.59
CA ASN A 43 -0.37 -2.93 -4.27
C ASN A 43 0.93 -2.30 -3.71
N TYR A 44 0.93 -1.00 -3.42
CA TYR A 44 2.06 -0.33 -2.77
C TYR A 44 2.29 -0.84 -1.34
N SER A 45 1.20 -1.14 -0.61
CA SER A 45 1.28 -1.72 0.72
C SER A 45 1.93 -3.11 0.73
N VAL A 46 1.59 -3.96 -0.24
CA VAL A 46 2.20 -5.29 -0.38
C VAL A 46 3.70 -5.16 -0.69
N LYS A 47 4.08 -4.26 -1.58
CA LYS A 47 5.48 -4.01 -1.90
C LYS A 47 6.28 -3.48 -0.70
N ALA A 48 5.71 -2.54 0.07
CA ALA A 48 6.34 -2.04 1.29
C ALA A 48 6.49 -3.14 2.36
N PHE A 49 5.52 -4.07 2.43
CA PHE A 49 5.61 -5.23 3.30
C PHE A 49 6.74 -6.17 2.90
N HIS A 50 6.90 -6.49 1.62
CA HIS A 50 8.01 -7.29 1.13
C HIS A 50 9.38 -6.64 1.40
N ALA A 51 9.47 -5.31 1.29
CA ALA A 51 10.69 -4.61 1.65
C ALA A 51 11.02 -4.77 3.15
N ALA A 52 10.02 -4.66 4.03
CA ALA A 52 10.21 -4.87 5.47
C ALA A 52 10.60 -6.33 5.79
N ASP A 53 9.99 -7.30 5.13
CA ASP A 53 10.28 -8.73 5.29
C ASP A 53 11.73 -9.05 4.92
N THR A 54 12.20 -8.55 3.78
CA THR A 54 13.61 -8.68 3.37
C THR A 54 14.57 -8.07 4.38
N GLY A 55 14.19 -6.94 4.99
CA GLY A 55 14.99 -6.33 6.07
C GLY A 55 15.15 -7.25 7.27
N ILE A 56 14.08 -7.93 7.68
CA ILE A 56 14.13 -8.92 8.79
C ILE A 56 14.98 -10.13 8.41
N GLU A 57 14.79 -10.69 7.21
CA GLU A 57 15.60 -11.84 6.75
C GLU A 57 17.09 -11.52 6.75
N LYS A 58 17.45 -10.33 6.26
CA LYS A 58 18.84 -9.87 6.28
C LYS A 58 19.37 -9.72 7.69
N ALA A 59 18.61 -9.10 8.59
CA ALA A 59 18.99 -8.96 9.99
C ALA A 59 19.20 -10.31 10.68
N LEU A 60 18.32 -11.27 10.46
CA LEU A 60 18.45 -12.63 10.99
C LEU A 60 19.67 -13.36 10.41
N TYR A 61 19.96 -13.14 9.14
CA TYR A 61 21.15 -13.69 8.51
C TYR A 61 22.43 -13.10 9.12
N ASP A 62 22.48 -11.80 9.34
CA ASP A 62 23.63 -11.10 9.93
C ASP A 62 23.86 -11.54 11.39
N ILE A 63 22.80 -11.71 12.19
CA ILE A 63 22.88 -12.26 13.54
C ILE A 63 23.46 -13.69 13.53
N LYS A 64 22.99 -14.53 12.61
CA LYS A 64 23.48 -15.89 12.49
C LYS A 64 24.94 -15.96 12.01
N ALA A 65 25.35 -15.07 11.13
CA ALA A 65 26.69 -15.00 10.59
C ALA A 65 27.71 -14.46 11.63
N SER A 66 27.28 -13.54 12.50
CA SER A 66 28.10 -12.95 13.57
C SER A 66 28.06 -13.71 14.88
N ALA A 67 27.62 -14.97 14.89
CA ALA A 67 27.54 -15.83 16.07
C ALA A 67 26.70 -15.26 17.26
N GLY A 68 25.65 -14.51 16.93
CA GLY A 68 24.72 -13.99 17.92
C GLY A 68 25.08 -12.59 18.48
N VAL A 69 26.10 -11.96 17.95
CA VAL A 69 26.44 -10.57 18.34
C VAL A 69 25.48 -9.62 17.61
N CYS A 70 24.67 -8.91 18.37
CA CYS A 70 23.92 -7.76 17.86
C CYS A 70 24.79 -6.52 17.91
N ASP A 71 25.16 -6.06 16.76
CA ASP A 71 25.56 -4.67 16.66
C ASP A 71 24.27 -3.83 16.61
N ASP A 72 24.16 -2.80 17.46
CA ASP A 72 23.03 -1.84 17.48
C ASP A 72 22.94 -1.00 16.18
N SER A 73 23.51 -1.53 15.10
CA SER A 73 23.55 -0.88 13.81
C SER A 73 22.21 -1.04 13.09
N SER A 74 21.54 0.07 12.91
CA SER A 74 20.49 0.18 11.89
C SER A 74 21.09 -0.13 10.53
N SER A 75 20.71 -1.24 9.91
CA SER A 75 21.12 -1.54 8.54
C SER A 75 20.06 -1.03 7.57
N ASP A 76 20.41 0.05 6.90
CA ASP A 76 19.59 0.58 5.81
C ASP A 76 19.91 -0.15 4.52
N GLY A 77 18.90 -0.54 3.78
CA GLY A 77 19.04 -1.11 2.45
C GLY A 77 18.08 -0.45 1.48
N SER A 78 18.58 -0.20 0.29
CA SER A 78 17.79 0.30 -0.82
C SER A 78 17.96 -0.67 -1.98
N PHE A 79 16.84 -1.17 -2.52
CA PHE A 79 16.85 -2.03 -3.71
C PHE A 79 16.72 -1.24 -5.00
N ASP A 80 16.07 -0.07 -4.91
CA ASP A 80 15.81 0.83 -6.02
C ASP A 80 15.47 2.20 -5.43
N THR A 81 15.38 3.23 -6.26
CA THR A 81 15.02 4.59 -5.85
C THR A 81 13.70 4.68 -5.07
N ASP A 82 12.79 3.72 -5.30
CA ASP A 82 11.45 3.70 -4.72
C ASP A 82 11.28 2.69 -3.58
N TYR A 83 12.26 1.78 -3.38
CA TYR A 83 12.23 0.70 -2.39
C TYR A 83 13.31 0.90 -1.34
N ASN A 84 12.90 1.18 -0.11
CA ASN A 84 13.80 1.31 1.02
C ASN A 84 13.33 0.44 2.17
N TYR A 85 14.27 -0.11 2.93
CA TYR A 85 13.99 -0.70 4.23
C TYR A 85 14.98 -0.15 5.27
N ASP A 86 14.51 -0.04 6.49
CA ASP A 86 15.25 0.40 7.66
C ASP A 86 15.02 -0.62 8.76
N VAL A 87 16.10 -1.18 9.30
CA VAL A 87 16.05 -2.21 10.34
C VAL A 87 16.65 -1.66 11.61
N THR A 88 15.91 -1.72 12.69
CA THR A 88 16.36 -1.36 14.03
C THR A 88 16.30 -2.59 14.92
N MET A 89 17.42 -2.95 15.53
CA MET A 89 17.50 -4.01 16.53
C MET A 89 17.54 -3.38 17.91
N THR A 90 16.68 -3.83 18.80
CA THR A 90 16.69 -3.45 20.22
C THR A 90 16.96 -4.67 21.06
N ASN A 91 18.02 -4.60 21.86
CA ASN A 91 18.45 -5.69 22.72
C ASN A 91 18.68 -5.18 24.15
N SER A 92 18.27 -5.97 25.14
CA SER A 92 18.44 -5.65 26.55
C SER A 92 19.81 -6.05 27.12
N GLY A 93 20.73 -6.66 26.34
CA GLY A 93 21.95 -7.22 26.92
C GLY A 93 23.16 -7.42 26.00
N GLY A 94 23.15 -6.90 24.77
CA GLY A 94 24.31 -6.99 23.84
C GLY A 94 24.47 -8.37 23.14
N ASP A 95 23.65 -9.35 23.46
CA ASP A 95 23.64 -10.69 22.88
C ASP A 95 22.25 -11.02 22.33
N CYS A 96 22.15 -11.18 21.02
CA CYS A 96 20.87 -11.47 20.33
C CYS A 96 20.38 -12.91 20.52
N SER A 97 21.12 -13.74 21.19
CA SER A 97 20.66 -15.09 21.53
C SER A 97 19.75 -15.14 22.76
N ASN A 98 19.59 -14.00 23.45
CA ASN A 98 18.80 -13.92 24.68
C ASN A 98 17.34 -13.53 24.43
N VAL A 99 16.46 -14.12 25.23
CA VAL A 99 15.04 -13.80 25.30
C VAL A 99 14.87 -12.30 25.58
N GLY A 100 14.11 -11.59 24.74
CA GLY A 100 13.87 -10.16 24.89
C GLY A 100 14.49 -9.30 23.78
N THR A 101 15.07 -9.91 22.76
CA THR A 101 15.51 -9.20 21.55
C THR A 101 14.32 -8.92 20.66
N SER A 102 14.17 -7.68 20.21
CA SER A 102 13.20 -7.32 19.19
C SER A 102 13.87 -6.72 17.97
N ILE A 103 13.50 -7.22 16.81
CA ILE A 103 13.92 -6.73 15.51
C ILE A 103 12.74 -6.03 14.88
N THR A 104 12.90 -4.77 14.57
CA THR A 104 11.91 -3.97 13.87
C THR A 104 12.43 -3.62 12.49
N SER A 105 11.70 -4.03 11.47
CA SER A 105 11.96 -3.63 10.09
C SER A 105 10.83 -2.77 9.54
N SER A 106 11.19 -1.67 8.94
CA SER A 106 10.28 -0.71 8.34
C SER A 106 10.57 -0.60 6.85
N GLY A 107 9.71 -1.22 6.05
CA GLY A 107 9.78 -1.13 4.59
C GLY A 107 8.95 0.04 4.06
N GLN A 108 9.49 0.75 3.08
CA GLN A 108 8.83 1.83 2.40
C GLN A 108 8.84 1.62 0.89
N TYR A 109 7.69 1.83 0.27
CA TYR A 109 7.54 1.91 -1.17
C TYR A 109 6.78 3.16 -1.54
N LEU A 110 7.43 4.09 -2.23
CA LEU A 110 6.90 5.43 -2.54
C LEU A 110 6.41 6.15 -1.27
N THR A 111 5.10 6.34 -1.14
CA THR A 111 4.46 7.03 -0.02
C THR A 111 3.94 6.10 1.08
N VAL A 112 4.00 4.79 0.86
CA VAL A 112 3.45 3.79 1.79
C VAL A 112 4.57 3.17 2.61
N LYS A 113 4.43 3.20 3.93
CA LYS A 113 5.35 2.61 4.90
C LYS A 113 4.67 1.48 5.67
N ARG A 114 5.36 0.35 5.84
CA ARG A 114 4.93 -0.80 6.64
C ARG A 114 6.03 -1.21 7.60
N LYS A 115 5.62 -1.55 8.81
CA LYS A 115 6.52 -1.96 9.88
C LYS A 115 6.21 -3.40 10.29
N ILE A 116 7.24 -4.21 10.45
CA ILE A 116 7.17 -5.56 10.98
C ILE A 116 8.06 -5.61 12.22
N GLU A 117 7.58 -6.22 13.28
CA GLU A 117 8.34 -6.43 14.50
C GLU A 117 8.33 -7.92 14.83
N VAL A 118 9.51 -8.45 15.11
CA VAL A 118 9.72 -9.84 15.52
C VAL A 118 10.43 -9.82 16.87
N SER A 119 9.86 -10.48 17.86
CA SER A 119 10.45 -10.63 19.20
C SER A 119 10.63 -12.12 19.53
N PHE A 120 11.73 -12.49 20.15
CA PHE A 120 12.05 -13.85 20.59
C PHE A 120 12.84 -13.87 21.90
#